data_498c357b128ac10170786d9b92bed35e
#
_entry.id   498c357b128ac10170786d9b92bed35e
#
_cell.length_a   1.000
_cell.length_b   1.000
_cell.length_c   1.000
_cell.angle_alpha   90.00
_cell.angle_beta   90.00
_cell.angle_gamma   90.00
#
_symmetry.space_group_name_H-M   'P 1'
#
loop_
_entity.id
_entity.type
_entity.pdbx_description
1 polymer ?
#
loop_
_entity_poly.entity_id
_entity_poly.type
_entity_poly.pdbx_seq_one_letter_code
_entity_poly.pdbx_strand_id
1 'polypeptide(L)'
;GVTVDDPDREALDVLSQILAGQGGRLFLELRDRQSLAYSVSAMNVVGYAPGYFCVYIATAPDKLEIAQRGIFAELERLLETAPAEHEAERARRWLCGSHAIEQQRGGQRALTMALDARYGLGVDSDRLYPERVRAVSAQDLLRVSQRILDLRAYTLATIGA
;
A
#
# COMPACT_ATOMS: atom_id res chain seq x y z
N GLY A 1 4.40 -6.26 8.23
CA GLY A 1 5.22 -5.81 7.10
C GLY A 1 6.20 -6.87 6.64
N VAL A 2 6.91 -6.59 5.57
CA VAL A 2 7.81 -7.52 4.90
C VAL A 2 9.20 -6.92 4.74
N THR A 3 10.18 -7.76 4.39
CA THR A 3 11.53 -7.32 4.04
C THR A 3 11.59 -6.85 2.58
N VAL A 4 12.67 -6.17 2.23
CA VAL A 4 12.87 -5.63 0.88
C VAL A 4 13.00 -6.70 -0.20
N ASP A 5 13.41 -7.91 0.18
CA ASP A 5 13.56 -9.09 -0.68
C ASP A 5 12.37 -10.07 -0.62
N ASP A 6 11.31 -9.72 0.11
CA ASP A 6 10.11 -10.56 0.21
C ASP A 6 9.37 -10.59 -1.15
N PRO A 7 8.99 -11.78 -1.65
CA PRO A 7 8.31 -11.92 -2.93
C PRO A 7 6.92 -11.27 -2.98
N ASP A 8 6.33 -10.94 -1.84
CA ASP A 8 5.02 -10.31 -1.74
C ASP A 8 5.09 -8.77 -1.65
N ARG A 9 6.28 -8.18 -1.74
CA ARG A 9 6.50 -6.74 -1.62
C ARG A 9 5.63 -5.94 -2.61
N GLU A 10 5.68 -6.28 -3.88
CA GLU A 10 4.93 -5.59 -4.92
C GLU A 10 3.41 -5.79 -4.78
N ALA A 11 2.98 -6.94 -4.27
CA ALA A 11 1.57 -7.16 -3.97
C ALA A 11 1.08 -6.25 -2.83
N LEU A 12 1.90 -6.00 -1.81
CA LEU A 12 1.59 -5.02 -0.76
C LEU A 12 1.58 -3.58 -1.28
N ASP A 13 2.44 -3.23 -2.23
CA ASP A 13 2.40 -1.93 -2.90
C ASP A 13 1.08 -1.76 -3.66
N VAL A 14 0.64 -2.79 -4.39
CA VAL A 14 -0.66 -2.77 -5.08
C VAL A 14 -1.82 -2.67 -4.09
N LEU A 15 -1.79 -3.40 -2.96
CA LEU A 15 -2.81 -3.30 -1.90
C LEU A 15 -2.88 -1.90 -1.30
N SER A 16 -1.73 -1.28 -1.02
CA SER A 16 -1.70 0.09 -0.48
C SER A 16 -2.36 1.08 -1.44
N GLN A 17 -2.14 0.90 -2.73
CA GLN A 17 -2.72 1.76 -3.78
C GLN A 17 -4.21 1.49 -4.00
N ILE A 18 -4.69 0.24 -3.86
CA ILE A 18 -6.13 -0.10 -3.87
C ILE A 18 -6.85 0.56 -2.71
N LEU A 19 -6.23 0.60 -1.53
CA LEU A 19 -6.83 1.20 -0.33
C LEU A 19 -6.85 2.73 -0.41
N ALA A 20 -5.72 3.36 -0.72
CA ALA A 20 -5.52 4.79 -0.45
C ALA A 20 -5.21 5.67 -1.67
N GLY A 21 -5.02 5.10 -2.85
CA GLY A 21 -4.87 5.90 -4.08
C GLY A 21 -6.10 6.78 -4.36
N GLN A 22 -5.94 7.80 -5.22
CA GLN A 22 -7.10 8.56 -5.71
C GLN A 22 -8.09 7.59 -6.39
N GLY A 23 -9.31 7.51 -5.86
CA GLY A 23 -10.27 6.47 -6.21
C GLY A 23 -10.03 5.12 -5.52
N GLY A 24 -9.13 5.02 -4.53
CA GLY A 24 -8.98 3.87 -3.64
C GLY A 24 -10.16 3.73 -2.68
N ARG A 25 -10.31 2.55 -2.09
CA ARG A 25 -11.48 2.22 -1.25
C ARG A 25 -11.66 3.17 -0.07
N LEU A 26 -10.58 3.42 0.69
CA LEU A 26 -10.61 4.34 1.83
C LEU A 26 -10.91 5.78 1.42
N PHE A 27 -10.36 6.20 0.27
CA PHE A 27 -10.62 7.54 -0.24
C PHE A 27 -12.09 7.71 -0.61
N LEU A 28 -12.65 6.79 -1.41
CA LEU A 28 -14.04 6.86 -1.85
C LEU A 28 -15.01 6.72 -0.68
N GLU A 29 -14.75 5.80 0.25
CA GLU A 29 -15.69 5.51 1.33
C GLU A 29 -15.60 6.53 2.46
N LEU A 30 -14.39 6.79 2.98
CA LEU A 30 -14.23 7.60 4.20
C LEU A 30 -14.16 9.10 3.91
N ARG A 31 -13.61 9.48 2.76
CA ARG A 31 -13.49 10.87 2.38
C ARG A 31 -14.69 11.36 1.58
N ASP A 32 -14.98 10.72 0.43
CA ASP A 32 -15.97 11.23 -0.52
C ASP A 32 -17.40 10.96 -0.05
N ARG A 33 -17.72 9.74 0.39
CA ARG A 33 -19.09 9.38 0.80
C ARG A 33 -19.44 9.82 2.19
N GLN A 34 -18.53 9.63 3.15
CA GLN A 34 -18.83 9.87 4.56
C GLN A 34 -18.27 11.21 5.07
N SER A 35 -17.44 11.91 4.29
CA SER A 35 -16.80 13.18 4.69
C SER A 35 -16.12 13.10 6.06
N LEU A 36 -15.47 11.96 6.34
CA LEU A 36 -14.79 11.71 7.61
C LEU A 36 -13.37 12.25 7.64
N ALA A 37 -12.72 12.37 6.48
CA ALA A 37 -11.31 12.71 6.44
C ALA A 37 -10.97 13.64 5.27
N TYR A 38 -10.02 14.55 5.51
CA TYR A 38 -9.37 15.31 4.45
C TYR A 38 -8.24 14.49 3.80
N SER A 39 -7.51 13.71 4.61
CA SER A 39 -6.39 12.91 4.16
C SER A 39 -6.53 11.47 4.67
N VAL A 40 -6.37 10.53 3.76
CA VAL A 40 -6.29 9.10 4.07
C VAL A 40 -5.21 8.47 3.19
N SER A 41 -4.39 7.62 3.77
CA SER A 41 -3.32 6.92 3.05
C SER A 41 -3.12 5.51 3.59
N ALA A 42 -2.56 4.63 2.76
CA ALA A 42 -2.03 3.34 3.16
C ALA A 42 -0.61 3.22 2.61
N MET A 43 0.27 2.64 3.39
CA MET A 43 1.68 2.56 3.07
C MET A 43 2.23 1.17 3.38
N ASN A 44 3.00 0.62 2.45
CA ASN A 44 3.87 -0.51 2.66
C ASN A 44 5.29 0.02 2.84
N VAL A 45 5.82 -0.08 4.05
CA VAL A 45 7.19 0.33 4.37
C VAL A 45 8.02 -0.93 4.53
N VAL A 46 8.96 -1.13 3.62
CA VAL A 46 9.88 -2.27 3.62
C VAL A 46 11.23 -1.87 4.19
N GLY A 47 11.95 -2.84 4.75
CA GLY A 47 13.28 -2.63 5.31
C GLY A 47 14.15 -3.87 5.18
N TYR A 48 15.37 -3.79 5.71
CA TYR A 48 16.27 -4.95 5.84
C TYR A 48 15.71 -5.97 6.84
N ALA A 49 15.17 -5.49 7.97
CA ALA A 49 14.27 -6.25 8.83
C ALA A 49 12.83 -6.04 8.36
N PRO A 50 11.87 -6.90 8.74
CA PRO A 50 10.47 -6.71 8.40
C PRO A 50 10.00 -5.29 8.77
N GLY A 51 9.43 -4.62 7.78
CA GLY A 51 8.88 -3.29 7.94
C GLY A 51 7.47 -3.31 8.53
N TYR A 52 6.62 -2.41 8.04
CA TYR A 52 5.22 -2.35 8.48
C TYR A 52 4.28 -1.96 7.35
N PHE A 53 3.05 -2.44 7.43
CA PHE A 53 1.94 -1.93 6.64
C PHE A 53 1.08 -1.05 7.54
N CYS A 54 0.80 0.17 7.14
CA CYS A 54 -0.01 1.07 7.94
C CYS A 54 -1.06 1.80 7.12
N VAL A 55 -2.15 2.17 7.79
CA VAL A 55 -3.18 3.06 7.30
C VAL A 55 -3.18 4.31 8.17
N TYR A 56 -3.18 5.45 7.53
CA TYR A 56 -3.23 6.76 8.18
C TYR A 56 -4.53 7.47 7.77
N ILE A 57 -5.17 8.13 8.72
CA ILE A 57 -6.30 9.01 8.49
C ILE A 57 -6.21 10.26 9.36
N ALA A 58 -6.45 11.42 8.76
CA ALA A 58 -6.65 12.68 9.48
C ALA A 58 -8.15 12.98 9.53
N THR A 59 -8.71 12.97 10.73
CA THR A 59 -10.14 13.16 10.99
C THR A 59 -10.38 14.11 12.16
N ALA A 60 -11.60 14.62 12.31
CA ALA A 60 -11.99 15.38 13.49
C ALA A 60 -12.11 14.48 14.72
N PRO A 61 -11.83 14.97 15.94
CA PRO A 61 -11.85 14.15 17.16
C PRO A 61 -13.17 13.42 17.40
N ASP A 62 -14.30 14.08 17.13
CA ASP A 62 -15.64 13.54 17.26
C ASP A 62 -15.99 12.44 16.25
N LYS A 63 -15.18 12.31 15.18
CA LYS A 63 -15.35 11.31 14.11
C LYS A 63 -14.37 10.14 14.21
N LEU A 64 -13.46 10.14 15.18
CA LEU A 64 -12.37 9.17 15.29
C LEU A 64 -12.86 7.71 15.27
N GLU A 65 -13.85 7.37 16.09
CA GLU A 65 -14.37 6.01 16.18
C GLU A 65 -15.04 5.53 14.89
N ILE A 66 -15.75 6.44 14.20
CA ILE A 66 -16.41 6.11 12.94
C ILE A 66 -15.35 5.90 11.85
N ALA A 67 -14.33 6.75 11.80
CA ALA A 67 -13.23 6.65 10.86
C ALA A 67 -12.43 5.33 11.09
N GLN A 68 -12.14 4.98 12.33
CA GLN A 68 -11.49 3.73 12.69
C GLN A 68 -12.32 2.52 12.23
N ARG A 69 -13.60 2.46 12.54
CA ARG A 69 -14.51 1.39 12.08
C ARG A 69 -14.53 1.26 10.56
N GLY A 70 -14.55 2.40 9.86
CA GLY A 70 -14.51 2.41 8.39
C GLY A 70 -13.21 1.83 7.83
N ILE A 71 -12.05 2.13 8.43
CA ILE A 71 -10.77 1.49 8.05
C ILE A 71 -10.85 -0.01 8.23
N PHE A 72 -11.28 -0.48 9.41
CA PHE A 72 -11.35 -1.93 9.68
C PHE A 72 -12.30 -2.63 8.73
N ALA A 73 -13.46 -2.06 8.42
CA ALA A 73 -14.40 -2.64 7.47
C ALA A 73 -13.78 -2.84 6.08
N GLU A 74 -12.97 -1.91 5.60
CA GLU A 74 -12.28 -2.07 4.31
C GLU A 74 -11.14 -3.10 4.37
N LEU A 75 -10.43 -3.19 5.49
CA LEU A 75 -9.41 -4.22 5.68
C LEU A 75 -10.04 -5.63 5.79
N GLU A 76 -11.16 -5.77 6.51
CA GLU A 76 -11.92 -7.03 6.58
C GLU A 76 -12.35 -7.51 5.19
N ARG A 77 -12.87 -6.61 4.35
CA ARG A 77 -13.23 -6.95 2.96
C ARG A 77 -12.04 -7.48 2.14
N LEU A 78 -10.84 -6.96 2.37
CA LEU A 78 -9.62 -7.47 1.72
C LEU A 78 -9.23 -8.87 2.20
N LEU A 79 -9.58 -9.25 3.43
CA LEU A 79 -9.34 -10.58 3.96
C LEU A 79 -10.35 -11.62 3.44
N GLU A 80 -11.55 -11.18 3.12
CA GLU A 80 -12.66 -12.06 2.70
C GLU A 80 -12.71 -12.27 1.19
N THR A 81 -12.42 -11.22 0.42
CA THR A 81 -12.66 -11.24 -1.02
C THR A 81 -11.52 -10.58 -1.79
N ALA A 82 -11.06 -11.24 -2.83
CA ALA A 82 -10.08 -10.67 -3.76
C ALA A 82 -10.59 -9.33 -4.32
N PRO A 83 -9.71 -8.31 -4.43
CA PRO A 83 -10.08 -7.07 -5.10
C PRO A 83 -10.56 -7.32 -6.53
N ALA A 84 -11.51 -6.51 -6.97
CA ALA A 84 -11.99 -6.59 -8.35
C ALA A 84 -10.86 -6.25 -9.34
N GLU A 85 -10.86 -6.89 -10.50
CA GLU A 85 -9.77 -6.74 -11.49
C GLU A 85 -9.58 -5.27 -11.91
N HIS A 86 -10.65 -4.49 -12.03
CA HIS A 86 -10.53 -3.07 -12.37
C HIS A 86 -9.84 -2.23 -11.28
N GLU A 87 -9.94 -2.61 -10.00
CA GLU A 87 -9.23 -1.96 -8.89
C GLU A 87 -7.74 -2.30 -8.94
N ALA A 88 -7.43 -3.59 -9.12
CA ALA A 88 -6.06 -4.07 -9.24
C ALA A 88 -5.36 -3.46 -10.46
N GLU A 89 -6.02 -3.43 -11.62
CA GLU A 89 -5.47 -2.85 -12.84
C GLU A 89 -5.21 -1.34 -12.70
N ARG A 90 -6.13 -0.59 -12.08
CA ARG A 90 -5.93 0.84 -11.79
C ARG A 90 -4.71 1.05 -10.89
N ALA A 91 -4.55 0.25 -9.84
CA ALA A 91 -3.43 0.32 -8.91
C ALA A 91 -2.10 0.01 -9.62
N ARG A 92 -2.03 -1.08 -10.39
CA ARG A 92 -0.84 -1.46 -11.18
C ARG A 92 -0.43 -0.37 -12.15
N ARG A 93 -1.38 0.21 -12.90
CA ARG A 93 -1.10 1.31 -13.84
C ARG A 93 -0.56 2.54 -13.13
N TRP A 94 -1.14 2.89 -11.98
CA TRP A 94 -0.68 4.03 -11.19
C TRP A 94 0.76 3.82 -10.71
N LEU A 95 1.07 2.65 -10.12
CA LEU A 95 2.41 2.32 -9.63
C LEU A 95 3.45 2.33 -10.76
N CYS A 96 3.15 1.71 -11.90
CA CYS A 96 4.04 1.72 -13.05
C CYS A 96 4.26 3.14 -13.60
N GLY A 97 3.21 3.97 -13.63
CA GLY A 97 3.30 5.36 -14.10
C GLY A 97 4.12 6.23 -13.15
N SER A 98 3.87 6.13 -11.83
CA SER A 98 4.63 6.84 -10.80
C SER A 98 6.11 6.46 -10.82
N HIS A 99 6.41 5.16 -10.90
CA HIS A 99 7.77 4.67 -11.05
C HIS A 99 8.46 5.28 -12.28
N ALA A 100 7.80 5.30 -13.44
CA ALA A 100 8.37 5.88 -14.65
C ALA A 100 8.68 7.39 -14.49
N ILE A 101 7.85 8.12 -13.75
CA ILE A 101 8.08 9.55 -13.44
C ILE A 101 9.26 9.71 -12.49
N GLU A 102 9.34 8.89 -11.44
CA GLU A 102 10.45 8.92 -10.47
C GLU A 102 11.80 8.63 -11.14
N GLN A 103 11.83 7.69 -12.09
CA GLN A 103 13.03 7.34 -12.85
C GLN A 103 13.55 8.45 -13.77
N GLN A 104 12.82 9.54 -13.99
CA GLN A 104 13.33 10.71 -14.71
C GLN A 104 14.35 11.51 -13.88
N ARG A 105 14.38 11.33 -12.57
CA ARG A 105 15.28 12.05 -11.68
C ARG A 105 16.58 11.27 -11.47
N GLY A 106 17.71 11.80 -11.96
CA GLY A 106 19.02 11.15 -11.84
C GLY A 106 19.43 10.83 -10.40
N GLY A 107 19.13 11.72 -9.44
CA GLY A 107 19.39 11.49 -8.01
C GLY A 107 18.57 10.32 -7.45
N GLN A 108 17.30 10.21 -7.83
CA GLN A 108 16.43 9.09 -7.40
C GLN A 108 16.95 7.76 -7.96
N ARG A 109 17.29 7.73 -9.24
CA ARG A 109 17.89 6.53 -9.86
C ARG A 109 19.16 6.08 -9.15
N ALA A 110 20.07 7.03 -8.88
CA ALA A 110 21.32 6.72 -8.19
C ALA A 110 21.07 6.18 -6.78
N LEU A 111 20.12 6.78 -6.03
CA LEU A 111 19.73 6.30 -4.71
C LEU A 111 19.16 4.87 -4.77
N THR A 112 18.22 4.62 -5.68
CA THR A 112 17.60 3.29 -5.83
C THR A 112 18.65 2.23 -6.18
N MET A 113 19.53 2.50 -7.16
CA MET A 113 20.62 1.59 -7.53
C MET A 113 21.56 1.30 -6.35
N ALA A 114 21.89 2.31 -5.55
CA ALA A 114 22.74 2.15 -4.36
C ALA A 114 22.07 1.30 -3.28
N LEU A 115 20.77 1.51 -3.04
CA LEU A 115 19.99 0.71 -2.09
C LEU A 115 19.81 -0.72 -2.56
N ASP A 116 19.49 -0.94 -3.83
CA ASP A 116 19.34 -2.28 -4.42
C ASP A 116 20.67 -3.07 -4.32
N ALA A 117 21.79 -2.42 -4.62
CA ALA A 117 23.10 -3.02 -4.43
C ALA A 117 23.37 -3.34 -2.95
N ARG A 118 23.04 -2.41 -2.04
CA ARG A 118 23.24 -2.58 -0.59
C ARG A 118 22.40 -3.71 -0.01
N TYR A 119 21.20 -3.91 -0.53
CA TYR A 119 20.27 -4.97 -0.12
C TYR A 119 20.52 -6.32 -0.84
N GLY A 120 21.46 -6.37 -1.77
CA GLY A 120 21.76 -7.59 -2.51
C GLY A 120 20.78 -7.94 -3.62
N LEU A 121 19.89 -7.01 -3.98
CA LEU A 121 18.89 -7.21 -5.05
C LEU A 121 19.50 -7.09 -6.45
N GLY A 122 20.69 -6.46 -6.56
CA GLY A 122 21.34 -6.13 -7.82
C GLY A 122 20.93 -4.76 -8.36
N VAL A 123 21.89 -4.05 -8.96
CA VAL A 123 21.74 -2.66 -9.42
C VAL A 123 20.64 -2.44 -10.48
N ASP A 124 20.23 -3.50 -11.14
CA ASP A 124 19.17 -3.46 -12.17
C ASP A 124 17.82 -3.95 -11.68
N SER A 125 17.67 -4.27 -10.37
CA SER A 125 16.43 -4.79 -9.79
C SER A 125 15.24 -3.88 -10.04
N ASP A 126 15.44 -2.57 -9.91
CA ASP A 126 14.40 -1.56 -10.11
C ASP A 126 13.80 -1.56 -11.53
N ARG A 127 14.58 -1.96 -12.54
CA ARG A 127 14.08 -2.06 -13.93
C ARG A 127 12.99 -3.11 -14.08
N LEU A 128 12.99 -4.13 -13.23
CA LEU A 128 12.01 -5.21 -13.22
C LEU A 128 10.76 -4.87 -12.39
N TYR A 129 10.79 -3.78 -11.63
CA TYR A 129 9.65 -3.38 -10.78
C TYR A 129 8.31 -3.30 -11.54
N PRO A 130 8.22 -2.63 -12.72
CA PRO A 130 6.97 -2.57 -13.46
C PRO A 130 6.47 -3.92 -13.96
N GLU A 131 7.37 -4.85 -14.26
CA GLU A 131 7.02 -6.22 -14.67
C GLU A 131 6.45 -6.99 -13.49
N ARG A 132 7.13 -6.94 -12.32
CA ARG A 132 6.67 -7.58 -11.08
C ARG A 132 5.31 -7.04 -10.63
N VAL A 133 5.10 -5.72 -10.68
CA VAL A 133 3.81 -5.10 -10.35
C VAL A 133 2.70 -5.58 -11.30
N ARG A 134 2.97 -5.68 -12.61
CA ARG A 134 1.96 -6.15 -13.58
C ARG A 134 1.62 -7.62 -13.40
N ALA A 135 2.56 -8.43 -12.90
CA ALA A 135 2.35 -9.86 -12.66
C ALA A 135 1.45 -10.14 -11.44
N VAL A 136 1.25 -9.18 -10.54
CA VAL A 136 0.40 -9.35 -9.35
C VAL A 136 -1.05 -9.59 -9.77
N SER A 137 -1.59 -10.76 -9.45
CA SER A 137 -2.99 -11.12 -9.70
C SER A 137 -3.91 -10.72 -8.53
N ALA A 138 -5.23 -10.69 -8.78
CA ALA A 138 -6.22 -10.49 -7.72
C ALA A 138 -6.16 -11.59 -6.64
N GLN A 139 -5.80 -12.82 -7.03
CA GLN A 139 -5.63 -13.93 -6.09
C GLN A 139 -4.38 -13.74 -5.21
N ASP A 140 -3.28 -13.21 -5.75
CA ASP A 140 -2.11 -12.86 -4.96
C ASP A 140 -2.46 -11.78 -3.92
N LEU A 141 -3.26 -10.80 -4.30
CA LEU A 141 -3.71 -9.74 -3.39
C LEU A 141 -4.49 -10.30 -2.21
N LEU A 142 -5.43 -11.23 -2.44
CA LEU A 142 -6.17 -11.90 -1.36
C LEU A 142 -5.24 -12.71 -0.47
N ARG A 143 -4.38 -13.52 -1.04
CA ARG A 143 -3.40 -14.34 -0.31
C ARG A 143 -2.49 -13.49 0.57
N VAL A 144 -1.97 -12.38 0.02
CA VAL A 144 -1.05 -11.49 0.74
C VAL A 144 -1.80 -10.70 1.81
N SER A 145 -3.03 -10.27 1.57
CA SER A 145 -3.88 -9.67 2.61
C SER A 145 -4.02 -10.61 3.79
N GLN A 146 -4.38 -11.87 3.57
CA GLN A 146 -4.54 -12.89 4.60
C GLN A 146 -3.23 -13.24 5.33
N ARG A 147 -2.09 -13.14 4.64
CA ARG A 147 -0.76 -13.37 5.24
C ARG A 147 -0.33 -12.23 6.16
N ILE A 148 -0.62 -10.99 5.79
CA ILE A 148 0.00 -9.80 6.41
C ILE A 148 -0.94 -9.04 7.35
N LEU A 149 -2.24 -8.97 7.03
CA LEU A 149 -3.20 -8.20 7.81
C LEU A 149 -3.78 -9.06 8.93
N ASP A 150 -3.24 -8.94 10.14
CA ASP A 150 -3.87 -9.51 11.33
C ASP A 150 -4.59 -8.40 12.11
N LEU A 151 -5.92 -8.36 11.98
CA LEU A 151 -6.75 -7.35 12.63
C LEU A 151 -6.91 -7.57 14.15
N ARG A 152 -6.33 -8.64 14.70
CA ARG A 152 -6.27 -8.91 16.14
C ARG A 152 -4.93 -8.49 16.75
N ALA A 153 -3.90 -8.29 15.92
CA ALA A 153 -2.55 -7.92 16.32
C ALA A 153 -2.07 -6.67 15.55
N TYR A 154 -2.53 -5.52 15.99
CA TYR A 154 -2.17 -4.22 15.40
C TYR A 154 -1.77 -3.21 16.47
N THR A 155 -1.10 -2.14 16.04
CA THR A 155 -0.83 -0.97 16.88
C THR A 155 -1.69 0.20 16.38
N LEU A 156 -2.43 0.82 17.28
CA LEU A 156 -3.16 2.06 17.03
C LEU A 156 -2.44 3.22 17.72
N ALA A 157 -2.10 4.25 16.95
CA ALA A 157 -1.60 5.50 17.48
C ALA A 157 -2.59 6.63 17.11
N THR A 158 -2.99 7.41 18.10
CA THR A 158 -3.84 8.60 17.91
C THR A 158 -3.11 9.83 18.42
N ILE A 159 -3.15 10.92 17.64
CA ILE A 159 -2.59 12.21 18.02
C ILE A 159 -3.72 13.23 17.89
N GLY A 160 -4.01 13.92 18.96
CA GLY A 160 -5.04 14.94 18.99
C GLY A 160 -5.16 15.55 20.38
N ALA A 161 -5.82 16.69 20.46
CA ALA A 161 -6.15 17.37 21.73
C ALA A 161 -7.47 16.85 22.28
#